data_fa4b192f3db4b00f7b33e5e5d2a17daa
#
_entry.id   fa4b192f3db4b00f7b33e5e5d2a17daa
#
_cell.length_a   1.000
_cell.length_b   1.000
_cell.length_c   1.000
_cell.angle_alpha   90.00
_cell.angle_beta   90.00
_cell.angle_gamma   90.00
#
_symmetry.space_group_name_H-M   'P 1'
#
loop_
_entity.id
_entity.type
_entity.pdbx_description
1 polymer ?
#
loop_
_entity_poly.entity_id
_entity_poly.type
_entity_poly.pdbx_seq_one_letter_code
_entity_poly.pdbx_strand_id
1 'polypeptide(L)'
;MVLDSSCQLFAPLKRLGVSFCLFFMLHIYTGGSAMGAEAKEKLIFGFDKPGESELWRTIDDPVMGGLSRSTFKIDNQGAALFSGMVSLENFGGFASVSSIPADYNLGGFEGIAVRVRGDGKRYKLTIKTDASFTGFTYQSPFNTVSGEWTIIYAAFKNFVASFRGSIKKDAEPIDAKKIKSFGFLIADKQEGPFQLEIDWIKAVQNGL
;
A
#
# COMPACT_ATOMS: atom_id res chain seq x y z
N MET A 1 36.50 -56.37 -34.58
CA MET A 1 36.97 -57.54 -33.81
C MET A 1 35.90 -57.80 -32.80
N VAL A 2 35.02 -58.64 -33.22
CA VAL A 2 34.65 -59.97 -32.64
C VAL A 2 33.70 -59.79 -31.46
N LEU A 3 32.34 -59.98 -31.68
CA LEU A 3 31.55 -61.20 -31.44
C LEU A 3 31.36 -61.50 -29.95
N ASP A 4 30.24 -61.88 -29.37
CA ASP A 4 29.20 -62.78 -29.80
C ASP A 4 28.03 -62.76 -28.80
N SER A 5 26.82 -62.82 -29.26
CA SER A 5 25.76 -63.81 -29.10
C SER A 5 25.62 -64.53 -27.77
N SER A 6 24.38 -64.61 -27.29
CA SER A 6 23.57 -65.80 -27.03
C SER A 6 22.30 -65.38 -26.26
N CYS A 7 21.17 -65.39 -26.78
CA CYS A 7 20.10 -66.31 -27.06
C CYS A 7 19.94 -67.45 -26.04
N GLN A 8 18.87 -67.44 -25.28
CA GLN A 8 18.09 -68.64 -24.89
C GLN A 8 16.71 -68.26 -24.36
N LEU A 9 15.74 -68.58 -25.11
CA LEU A 9 14.45 -69.25 -24.95
C LEU A 9 14.21 -69.98 -23.60
N PHE A 10 13.03 -69.82 -23.02
CA PHE A 10 12.08 -70.86 -22.73
C PHE A 10 10.72 -70.28 -22.29
N ALA A 11 9.68 -70.86 -22.87
CA ALA A 11 8.24 -70.63 -22.67
C ALA A 11 7.69 -71.48 -21.54
N PRO A 12 6.35 -71.71 -21.43
CA PRO A 12 5.40 -70.90 -20.63
C PRO A 12 4.81 -71.75 -19.48
N LEU A 13 4.26 -71.14 -18.44
CA LEU A 13 3.45 -71.87 -17.46
C LEU A 13 2.09 -71.22 -17.19
N LYS A 14 1.14 -72.05 -17.20
CA LYS A 14 -0.32 -71.99 -17.23
C LYS A 14 -0.96 -71.12 -16.12
N ARG A 15 -2.06 -70.51 -16.51
CA ARG A 15 -3.27 -70.04 -15.82
C ARG A 15 -3.52 -70.63 -14.42
N LEU A 16 -3.80 -69.73 -13.45
CA LEU A 16 -4.81 -69.95 -12.44
C LEU A 16 -5.56 -68.60 -12.25
N GLY A 17 -6.88 -68.67 -12.52
CA GLY A 17 -7.74 -67.50 -12.36
C GLY A 17 -8.08 -67.27 -10.89
N VAL A 18 -7.92 -66.13 -10.43
CA VAL A 18 -8.58 -65.58 -9.23
C VAL A 18 -9.26 -64.32 -9.62
N SER A 19 -10.59 -64.40 -9.70
CA SER A 19 -11.48 -63.26 -9.90
C SER A 19 -11.43 -62.43 -8.64
N PHE A 20 -10.72 -61.31 -8.69
CA PHE A 20 -10.75 -60.29 -7.63
C PHE A 20 -11.69 -59.19 -8.06
N CYS A 21 -12.93 -59.24 -7.51
CA CYS A 21 -13.88 -58.10 -7.60
C CYS A 21 -13.26 -56.88 -6.92
N LEU A 22 -12.69 -55.99 -7.70
CA LEU A 22 -12.33 -54.67 -7.21
C LEU A 22 -13.61 -53.82 -7.09
N PHE A 23 -14.08 -53.67 -5.87
CA PHE A 23 -15.04 -52.64 -5.50
C PHE A 23 -14.33 -51.30 -5.63
N PHE A 24 -14.56 -50.60 -6.73
CA PHE A 24 -14.16 -49.21 -6.90
C PHE A 24 -15.08 -48.35 -6.02
N MET A 25 -14.67 -48.10 -4.77
CA MET A 25 -15.27 -47.02 -3.97
C MET A 25 -14.88 -45.69 -4.62
N LEU A 26 -15.81 -45.15 -5.39
CA LEU A 26 -15.76 -43.82 -5.92
C LEU A 26 -15.92 -42.83 -4.73
N HIS A 27 -14.82 -42.41 -4.13
CA HIS A 27 -14.81 -41.30 -3.20
C HIS A 27 -15.07 -40.02 -4.00
N ILE A 28 -16.30 -39.55 -4.01
CA ILE A 28 -16.65 -38.23 -4.48
C ILE A 28 -16.08 -37.25 -3.46
N TYR A 29 -14.85 -36.76 -3.72
CA TYR A 29 -14.34 -35.58 -3.07
C TYR A 29 -15.21 -34.42 -3.53
N THR A 30 -16.21 -34.05 -2.74
CA THR A 30 -16.84 -32.73 -2.83
C THR A 30 -15.83 -31.73 -2.32
N GLY A 31 -14.89 -31.33 -3.17
CA GLY A 31 -14.04 -30.19 -2.93
C GLY A 31 -14.90 -28.95 -2.88
N GLY A 32 -15.34 -28.58 -1.70
CA GLY A 32 -15.89 -27.25 -1.45
C GLY A 32 -14.77 -26.24 -1.71
N SER A 33 -14.76 -25.65 -2.90
CA SER A 33 -13.99 -24.44 -3.16
C SER A 33 -14.53 -23.38 -2.21
N ALA A 34 -13.83 -23.15 -1.11
CA ALA A 34 -14.00 -21.92 -0.37
C ALA A 34 -13.64 -20.81 -1.36
N MET A 35 -14.65 -20.19 -1.98
CA MET A 35 -14.49 -18.92 -2.67
C MET A 35 -14.07 -17.93 -1.59
N GLY A 36 -12.75 -17.77 -1.41
CA GLY A 36 -12.21 -16.64 -0.71
C GLY A 36 -12.78 -15.39 -1.38
N ALA A 37 -13.56 -14.62 -0.65
CA ALA A 37 -14.05 -13.34 -1.15
C ALA A 37 -12.81 -12.54 -1.57
N GLU A 38 -12.67 -12.29 -2.87
CA GLU A 38 -11.59 -11.49 -3.41
C GLU A 38 -11.64 -10.14 -2.72
N ALA A 39 -10.55 -9.77 -2.04
CA ALA A 39 -10.51 -8.53 -1.26
C ALA A 39 -10.74 -7.36 -2.21
N LYS A 40 -11.82 -6.62 -1.99
CA LYS A 40 -12.17 -5.50 -2.84
C LYS A 40 -11.12 -4.40 -2.71
N GLU A 41 -10.47 -4.06 -3.83
CA GLU A 41 -9.51 -2.96 -3.93
C GLU A 41 -10.00 -1.91 -4.93
N LYS A 42 -9.62 -0.65 -4.70
CA LYS A 42 -9.83 0.45 -5.65
C LYS A 42 -8.53 1.26 -5.74
N LEU A 43 -7.92 1.29 -6.94
CA LEU A 43 -6.79 2.17 -7.19
C LEU A 43 -7.25 3.64 -7.12
N ILE A 44 -6.54 4.44 -6.33
CA ILE A 44 -6.78 5.87 -6.16
C ILE A 44 -5.76 6.66 -6.98
N PHE A 45 -4.46 6.35 -6.80
CA PHE A 45 -3.36 6.92 -7.56
C PHE A 45 -2.39 5.80 -7.96
N GLY A 46 -1.98 5.76 -9.22
CA GLY A 46 -0.99 4.84 -9.76
C GLY A 46 0.26 5.54 -10.29
N PHE A 47 0.21 6.86 -10.41
CA PHE A 47 1.28 7.73 -10.88
C PHE A 47 1.79 7.40 -12.29
N ASP A 48 1.01 6.66 -13.06
CA ASP A 48 1.33 6.23 -14.42
C ASP A 48 0.66 7.08 -15.52
N LYS A 49 -0.17 8.06 -15.12
CA LYS A 49 -0.90 8.92 -16.05
C LYS A 49 -0.25 10.28 -16.20
N PRO A 50 -0.18 10.83 -17.43
CA PRO A 50 0.26 12.20 -17.64
C PRO A 50 -0.54 13.19 -16.80
N GLY A 51 0.15 14.17 -16.19
CA GLY A 51 -0.51 15.23 -15.41
C GLY A 51 -0.86 14.88 -13.97
N GLU A 52 -0.68 13.65 -13.50
CA GLU A 52 -0.98 13.31 -12.11
C GLU A 52 -0.14 14.11 -11.10
N SER A 53 1.08 14.56 -11.45
CA SER A 53 1.88 15.45 -10.59
C SER A 53 1.20 16.79 -10.34
N GLU A 54 0.39 17.28 -11.27
CA GLU A 54 -0.36 18.54 -11.14
C GLU A 54 -1.51 18.44 -10.14
N LEU A 55 -1.90 17.23 -9.78
CA LEU A 55 -2.91 16.96 -8.76
C LEU A 55 -2.35 17.05 -7.34
N TRP A 56 -1.06 17.34 -7.17
CA TRP A 56 -0.41 17.38 -5.87
C TRP A 56 0.21 18.73 -5.58
N ARG A 57 0.19 19.15 -4.32
CA ARG A 57 0.75 20.41 -3.83
C ARG A 57 1.58 20.17 -2.58
N THR A 58 2.78 20.72 -2.53
CA THR A 58 3.58 20.75 -1.31
C THR A 58 3.08 21.87 -0.38
N ILE A 59 3.06 21.59 0.91
CA ILE A 59 2.67 22.51 1.97
C ILE A 59 3.68 22.31 3.09
N ASP A 60 4.67 23.19 3.13
CA ASP A 60 5.78 23.11 4.07
C ASP A 60 5.68 24.21 5.13
N ASP A 61 6.55 24.16 6.13
CA ASP A 61 6.54 25.08 7.26
C ASP A 61 6.86 26.55 6.96
N PRO A 62 7.37 27.01 5.78
CA PRO A 62 7.41 28.42 5.44
C PRO A 62 6.07 29.15 5.55
N VAL A 63 4.94 28.45 5.43
CA VAL A 63 3.60 29.01 5.71
C VAL A 63 3.44 29.48 7.16
N MET A 64 4.36 29.07 8.06
CA MET A 64 4.42 29.42 9.48
C MET A 64 5.76 30.11 9.84
N GLY A 65 6.59 30.44 8.85
CA GLY A 65 7.89 31.10 9.04
C GLY A 65 9.08 30.13 9.12
N GLY A 66 8.90 28.83 8.99
CA GLY A 66 9.98 27.83 8.94
C GLY A 66 10.79 27.85 7.64
N LEU A 67 11.77 27.00 7.53
CA LEU A 67 12.71 26.93 6.41
C LEU A 67 12.71 25.56 5.68
N SER A 68 11.86 24.65 6.04
CA SER A 68 11.74 23.37 5.35
C SER A 68 11.28 23.55 3.90
N ARG A 69 11.73 22.68 3.00
CA ARG A 69 11.37 22.74 1.58
C ARG A 69 11.18 21.35 1.02
N SER A 70 10.16 21.16 0.21
CA SER A 70 9.92 19.92 -0.47
C SER A 70 9.53 20.07 -1.93
N THR A 71 9.65 18.97 -2.65
CA THR A 71 9.18 18.81 -4.03
C THR A 71 8.40 17.52 -4.17
N PHE A 72 7.47 17.51 -5.10
CA PHE A 72 6.76 16.30 -5.52
C PHE A 72 6.86 16.17 -7.03
N LYS A 73 7.39 15.06 -7.50
CA LYS A 73 7.60 14.76 -8.93
C LYS A 73 7.21 13.33 -9.21
N ILE A 74 6.80 13.04 -10.43
CA ILE A 74 6.61 11.67 -10.91
C ILE A 74 7.78 11.35 -11.84
N ASP A 75 8.42 10.22 -11.62
CA ASP A 75 9.52 9.75 -12.46
C ASP A 75 9.01 9.08 -13.74
N ASN A 76 9.94 8.75 -14.64
CA ASN A 76 9.62 8.09 -15.90
C ASN A 76 9.22 6.60 -15.73
N GLN A 77 9.32 6.06 -14.52
CA GLN A 77 8.95 4.68 -14.18
C GLN A 77 7.55 4.58 -13.55
N GLY A 78 6.86 5.72 -13.38
CA GLY A 78 5.53 5.79 -12.81
C GLY A 78 5.52 5.76 -11.28
N ALA A 79 6.60 6.18 -10.62
CA ALA A 79 6.62 6.38 -9.18
C ALA A 79 6.67 7.87 -8.83
N ALA A 80 5.88 8.27 -7.81
CA ALA A 80 5.95 9.62 -7.28
C ALA A 80 7.08 9.74 -6.27
N LEU A 81 7.86 10.81 -6.35
CA LEU A 81 8.95 11.13 -5.44
C LEU A 81 8.60 12.38 -4.64
N PHE A 82 8.37 12.22 -3.33
CA PHE A 82 8.28 13.28 -2.35
C PHE A 82 9.63 13.40 -1.63
N SER A 83 10.34 14.50 -1.84
CA SER A 83 11.69 14.70 -1.30
C SER A 83 11.95 16.14 -0.93
N GLY A 84 12.94 16.36 -0.06
CA GLY A 84 13.29 17.71 0.37
C GLY A 84 14.25 17.75 1.54
N MET A 85 14.15 18.84 2.29
CA MET A 85 14.96 19.14 3.48
C MET A 85 14.01 19.62 4.58
N VAL A 86 14.02 18.96 5.73
CA VAL A 86 13.38 19.48 6.94
C VAL A 86 14.38 20.30 7.73
N SER A 87 14.01 21.53 8.10
CA SER A 87 14.74 22.40 9.00
C SER A 87 13.95 22.61 10.29
N LEU A 88 14.65 22.63 11.43
CA LEU A 88 14.04 22.95 12.73
C LEU A 88 14.14 24.45 13.07
N GLU A 89 14.78 25.23 12.22
CA GLU A 89 14.91 26.67 12.40
C GLU A 89 13.56 27.37 12.34
N ASN A 90 13.44 28.50 13.04
CA ASN A 90 12.25 29.36 13.09
C ASN A 90 10.96 28.61 13.46
N PHE A 91 11.05 27.65 14.40
CA PHE A 91 9.93 26.80 14.81
C PHE A 91 9.37 25.93 13.67
N GLY A 92 10.17 25.69 12.62
CA GLY A 92 9.85 24.75 11.55
C GLY A 92 9.87 23.30 12.03
N GLY A 93 9.96 22.37 11.12
CA GLY A 93 10.13 20.95 11.42
C GLY A 93 9.17 20.03 10.72
N PHE A 94 8.54 20.47 9.62
CA PHE A 94 7.74 19.59 8.78
C PHE A 94 7.80 19.96 7.29
N ALA A 95 7.59 18.95 6.48
CA ALA A 95 7.27 19.10 5.06
C ALA A 95 6.11 18.15 4.74
N SER A 96 5.22 18.57 3.87
CA SER A 96 4.08 17.78 3.46
C SER A 96 3.72 17.95 2.00
N VAL A 97 3.05 16.94 1.46
CA VAL A 97 2.43 16.97 0.15
C VAL A 97 1.00 16.47 0.26
N SER A 98 0.08 17.07 -0.47
CA SER A 98 -1.33 16.69 -0.47
C SER A 98 -1.91 16.72 -1.88
N SER A 99 -2.76 15.76 -2.21
CA SER A 99 -3.57 15.83 -3.43
C SER A 99 -4.54 17.00 -3.36
N ILE A 100 -4.89 17.56 -4.51
CA ILE A 100 -6.03 18.49 -4.61
C ILE A 100 -7.32 17.77 -4.19
N PRO A 101 -8.31 18.49 -3.61
CA PRO A 101 -9.55 17.87 -3.19
C PRO A 101 -10.34 17.28 -4.36
N ALA A 102 -10.83 16.05 -4.19
CA ALA A 102 -11.70 15.35 -5.12
C ALA A 102 -12.70 14.45 -4.39
N ASP A 103 -13.73 13.97 -5.07
CA ASP A 103 -14.72 13.03 -4.52
C ASP A 103 -14.29 11.58 -4.81
N TYR A 104 -13.70 10.93 -3.81
CA TYR A 104 -13.23 9.54 -3.96
C TYR A 104 -14.32 8.50 -3.72
N ASN A 105 -15.31 8.82 -2.87
CA ASN A 105 -16.44 7.96 -2.47
C ASN A 105 -15.97 6.53 -2.10
N LEU A 106 -15.30 6.43 -0.96
CA LEU A 106 -14.71 5.19 -0.46
C LEU A 106 -15.62 4.44 0.54
N GLY A 107 -16.92 4.68 0.50
CA GLY A 107 -17.88 3.92 1.30
C GLY A 107 -17.78 2.42 1.02
N GLY A 108 -17.64 1.61 2.07
CA GLY A 108 -17.46 0.15 1.96
C GLY A 108 -15.99 -0.30 1.87
N PHE A 109 -15.02 0.63 1.95
CA PHE A 109 -13.62 0.33 2.21
C PHE A 109 -13.30 0.58 3.68
N GLU A 110 -12.29 -0.11 4.23
CA GLU A 110 -11.93 -0.06 5.65
C GLU A 110 -10.59 0.62 5.90
N GLY A 111 -9.81 0.82 4.86
CA GLY A 111 -8.49 1.45 4.98
C GLY A 111 -7.85 1.78 3.64
N ILE A 112 -6.63 2.29 3.75
CA ILE A 112 -5.76 2.63 2.63
C ILE A 112 -4.52 1.75 2.69
N ALA A 113 -4.16 1.19 1.56
CA ALA A 113 -2.86 0.57 1.33
C ALA A 113 -2.03 1.48 0.44
N VAL A 114 -0.76 1.66 0.78
CA VAL A 114 0.22 2.41 -0.01
C VAL A 114 1.48 1.58 -0.20
N ARG A 115 2.03 1.55 -1.42
CA ARG A 115 3.33 0.94 -1.67
C ARG A 115 4.36 2.05 -1.75
N VAL A 116 5.34 2.00 -0.83
CA VAL A 116 6.32 3.05 -0.65
C VAL A 116 7.74 2.49 -0.53
N ARG A 117 8.72 3.33 -0.87
CA ARG A 117 10.14 3.12 -0.60
C ARG A 117 10.71 4.39 0.02
N GLY A 118 11.20 4.32 1.24
CA GLY A 118 11.71 5.48 1.95
C GLY A 118 13.19 5.39 2.29
N ASP A 119 13.63 6.30 3.12
CA ASP A 119 15.01 6.53 3.53
C ASP A 119 15.34 6.06 4.96
N GLY A 120 14.42 5.27 5.57
CA GLY A 120 14.52 4.82 6.96
C GLY A 120 13.85 5.76 7.95
N LYS A 121 13.31 6.89 7.49
CA LYS A 121 12.59 7.85 8.35
C LYS A 121 11.13 7.44 8.55
N ARG A 122 10.49 8.09 9.51
CA ARG A 122 9.08 7.95 9.83
C ARG A 122 8.27 8.99 9.09
N TYR A 123 7.23 8.53 8.42
CA TYR A 123 6.27 9.38 7.70
C TYR A 123 4.87 9.20 8.27
N LYS A 124 3.94 10.04 7.83
CA LYS A 124 2.52 9.94 8.15
C LYS A 124 1.73 9.97 6.85
N LEU A 125 0.88 8.97 6.64
CA LEU A 125 -0.18 9.05 5.65
C LEU A 125 -1.25 9.99 6.19
N THR A 126 -1.70 10.94 5.38
CA THR A 126 -2.67 11.95 5.77
C THR A 126 -3.92 11.88 4.92
N ILE A 127 -5.07 12.13 5.54
CA ILE A 127 -6.39 12.17 4.90
C ILE A 127 -7.11 13.43 5.37
N LYS A 128 -7.81 14.11 4.45
CA LYS A 128 -8.79 15.15 4.80
C LYS A 128 -10.17 14.75 4.30
N THR A 129 -11.19 15.08 5.09
CA THR A 129 -12.60 14.83 4.80
C THR A 129 -13.36 16.08 4.36
N ASP A 130 -12.68 17.20 4.30
CA ASP A 130 -13.18 18.47 3.77
C ASP A 130 -12.18 19.08 2.77
N ALA A 131 -12.67 20.02 1.97
CA ALA A 131 -11.86 20.74 1.00
C ALA A 131 -11.16 21.97 1.62
N SER A 132 -11.37 22.26 2.91
CA SER A 132 -10.83 23.47 3.55
C SER A 132 -9.40 23.26 4.03
N PHE A 133 -8.63 24.34 4.02
CA PHE A 133 -7.31 24.37 4.67
C PHE A 133 -7.40 24.39 6.20
N THR A 134 -8.57 24.69 6.75
CA THR A 134 -8.79 24.90 8.20
C THR A 134 -9.38 23.70 8.91
N GLY A 135 -9.67 22.62 8.18
CA GLY A 135 -10.19 21.38 8.74
C GLY A 135 -9.13 20.51 9.42
N PHE A 136 -9.61 19.44 10.03
CA PHE A 136 -8.72 18.44 10.61
C PHE A 136 -7.96 17.67 9.51
N THR A 137 -6.73 17.28 9.84
CA THR A 137 -5.97 16.30 9.07
C THR A 137 -5.91 15.02 9.88
N TYR A 138 -6.45 13.94 9.34
CA TYR A 138 -6.31 12.61 9.93
C TYR A 138 -4.96 12.02 9.55
N GLN A 139 -4.23 11.47 10.52
CA GLN A 139 -2.85 11.02 10.34
C GLN A 139 -2.68 9.58 10.81
N SER A 140 -2.00 8.78 10.02
CA SER A 140 -1.55 7.43 10.37
C SER A 140 -0.04 7.34 10.16
N PRO A 141 0.76 7.20 11.24
CA PRO A 141 2.22 7.13 11.11
C PRO A 141 2.66 5.75 10.62
N PHE A 142 3.76 5.73 9.85
CA PHE A 142 4.45 4.53 9.43
C PHE A 142 5.96 4.75 9.36
N ASN A 143 6.73 3.67 9.54
CA ASN A 143 8.18 3.69 9.38
C ASN A 143 8.53 3.13 8.00
N THR A 144 9.66 3.57 7.46
CA THR A 144 10.23 3.00 6.24
C THR A 144 11.54 2.29 6.55
N VAL A 145 11.94 1.36 5.70
CA VAL A 145 13.28 0.78 5.65
C VAL A 145 14.00 1.39 4.46
N SER A 146 15.25 1.83 4.68
CA SER A 146 15.99 2.55 3.64
C SER A 146 16.16 1.71 2.37
N GLY A 147 15.66 2.22 1.26
CA GLY A 147 15.76 1.61 -0.07
C GLY A 147 14.84 0.42 -0.32
N GLU A 148 14.00 0.01 0.64
CA GLU A 148 13.10 -1.14 0.48
C GLU A 148 11.68 -0.74 0.13
N TRP A 149 11.08 -1.41 -0.86
CA TRP A 149 9.66 -1.30 -1.15
C TRP A 149 8.84 -2.05 -0.10
N THR A 150 7.93 -1.35 0.54
CA THR A 150 7.05 -1.90 1.56
C THR A 150 5.60 -1.50 1.27
N ILE A 151 4.65 -2.39 1.56
CA ILE A 151 3.23 -2.06 1.53
C ILE A 151 2.79 -1.72 2.96
N ILE A 152 2.30 -0.51 3.13
CA ILE A 152 1.77 -0.02 4.40
C ILE A 152 0.24 -0.07 4.34
N TYR A 153 -0.38 -0.73 5.30
CA TYR A 153 -1.82 -0.70 5.48
C TYR A 153 -2.21 0.20 6.65
N ALA A 154 -3.12 1.13 6.40
CA ALA A 154 -3.65 2.06 7.38
C ALA A 154 -5.19 1.95 7.44
N ALA A 155 -5.71 1.27 8.46
CA ALA A 155 -7.16 1.17 8.69
C ALA A 155 -7.72 2.55 9.09
N PHE A 156 -8.87 2.94 8.56
CA PHE A 156 -9.48 4.24 8.85
C PHE A 156 -9.68 4.48 10.35
N LYS A 157 -10.02 3.44 11.11
CA LYS A 157 -10.21 3.51 12.58
C LYS A 157 -8.94 3.85 13.35
N ASN A 158 -7.75 3.69 12.74
CA ASN A 158 -6.45 3.93 13.38
C ASN A 158 -5.90 5.35 13.09
N PHE A 159 -6.57 6.11 12.25
CA PHE A 159 -6.17 7.49 12.00
C PHE A 159 -6.53 8.38 13.17
N VAL A 160 -5.63 9.28 13.49
CA VAL A 160 -5.80 10.25 14.57
C VAL A 160 -5.97 11.65 13.96
N ALA A 161 -7.04 12.34 14.36
CA ALA A 161 -7.27 13.70 13.91
C ALA A 161 -6.26 14.67 14.54
N SER A 162 -5.74 15.58 13.73
CA SER A 162 -4.79 16.62 14.11
C SER A 162 -5.18 17.96 13.50
N PHE A 163 -4.97 19.02 14.25
CA PHE A 163 -5.11 20.38 13.77
C PHE A 163 -3.85 21.17 14.14
N ARG A 164 -3.12 21.66 13.14
CA ARG A 164 -1.85 22.39 13.32
C ARG A 164 -0.87 21.66 14.25
N GLY A 165 -0.68 20.36 14.03
CA GLY A 165 0.21 19.51 14.84
C GLY A 165 -0.35 19.04 16.18
N SER A 166 -1.49 19.59 16.65
CA SER A 166 -2.11 19.19 17.92
C SER A 166 -3.16 18.10 17.70
N ILE A 167 -3.04 16.97 18.42
CA ILE A 167 -4.00 15.87 18.37
C ILE A 167 -5.35 16.31 18.92
N LYS A 168 -6.43 15.96 18.23
CA LYS A 168 -7.82 16.22 18.59
C LYS A 168 -8.50 14.90 18.96
N LYS A 169 -8.55 14.63 20.27
CA LYS A 169 -9.12 13.38 20.80
C LYS A 169 -10.63 13.25 20.60
N ASP A 170 -11.33 14.39 20.55
CA ASP A 170 -12.79 14.47 20.45
C ASP A 170 -13.26 14.62 18.98
N ALA A 171 -12.37 14.45 18.01
CA ALA A 171 -12.75 14.48 16.60
C ALA A 171 -13.51 13.20 16.23
N GLU A 172 -14.52 13.36 15.39
CA GLU A 172 -15.25 12.24 14.82
C GLU A 172 -14.30 11.32 14.00
N PRO A 173 -14.53 10.01 14.01
CA PRO A 173 -13.78 9.09 13.14
C PRO A 173 -13.91 9.45 11.66
N ILE A 174 -12.97 8.97 10.83
CA ILE A 174 -13.04 9.19 9.38
C ILE A 174 -14.34 8.59 8.83
N ASP A 175 -15.16 9.43 8.17
CA ASP A 175 -16.19 8.97 7.25
C ASP A 175 -15.58 8.76 5.87
N ALA A 176 -15.41 7.50 5.46
CA ALA A 176 -14.79 7.15 4.19
C ALA A 176 -15.52 7.71 2.97
N LYS A 177 -16.82 8.03 3.08
CA LYS A 177 -17.58 8.66 2.00
C LYS A 177 -17.20 10.13 1.78
N LYS A 178 -16.66 10.77 2.82
CA LYS A 178 -16.30 12.20 2.81
C LYS A 178 -14.84 12.47 2.50
N ILE A 179 -14.02 11.45 2.25
CA ILE A 179 -12.59 11.65 1.96
C ILE A 179 -12.44 12.51 0.71
N LYS A 180 -11.65 13.58 0.84
CA LYS A 180 -11.40 14.58 -0.19
C LYS A 180 -9.95 14.64 -0.66
N SER A 181 -8.98 14.33 0.19
CA SER A 181 -7.57 14.35 -0.21
C SER A 181 -6.73 13.35 0.57
N PHE A 182 -5.65 12.94 -0.06
CA PHE A 182 -4.58 12.11 0.51
C PHE A 182 -3.29 12.89 0.52
N GLY A 183 -2.38 12.55 1.43
CA GLY A 183 -1.09 13.19 1.46
C GLY A 183 -0.07 12.43 2.29
N PHE A 184 1.14 12.95 2.28
CA PHE A 184 2.25 12.47 3.08
C PHE A 184 2.87 13.63 3.85
N LEU A 185 3.29 13.33 5.07
CA LEU A 185 3.89 14.31 5.98
C LEU A 185 5.13 13.69 6.61
N ILE A 186 6.23 14.43 6.59
CA ILE A 186 7.38 14.20 7.46
C ILE A 186 7.42 15.31 8.51
N ALA A 187 7.58 14.92 9.78
CA ALA A 187 7.55 15.82 10.93
C ALA A 187 8.35 15.17 12.08
N ASP A 188 7.95 15.43 13.35
CA ASP A 188 8.50 14.78 14.54
C ASP A 188 9.99 15.07 14.74
N LYS A 189 10.44 16.29 14.37
CA LYS A 189 11.82 16.80 14.51
C LYS A 189 12.86 15.96 13.76
N GLN A 190 12.49 15.37 12.64
CA GLN A 190 13.39 14.61 11.79
C GLN A 190 14.14 15.54 10.83
N GLU A 191 15.07 16.34 11.36
CA GLU A 191 15.86 17.29 10.58
C GLU A 191 16.69 16.61 9.48
N GLY A 192 16.98 17.38 8.43
CA GLY A 192 17.85 16.97 7.33
C GLY A 192 17.10 16.52 6.07
N PRO A 193 17.83 15.95 5.09
CA PRO A 193 17.27 15.50 3.83
C PRO A 193 16.30 14.33 4.06
N PHE A 194 15.28 14.25 3.20
CA PHE A 194 14.33 13.13 3.21
C PHE A 194 13.90 12.74 1.81
N GLN A 195 13.49 11.48 1.66
CA GLN A 195 13.00 10.95 0.40
C GLN A 195 11.98 9.83 0.66
N LEU A 196 10.82 9.96 0.03
CA LEU A 196 9.78 8.94 0.00
C LEU A 196 9.29 8.76 -1.43
N GLU A 197 9.45 7.57 -1.97
CA GLU A 197 8.88 7.16 -3.24
C GLU A 197 7.54 6.46 -3.00
N ILE A 198 6.56 6.74 -3.84
CA ILE A 198 5.21 6.20 -3.76
C ILE A 198 4.87 5.59 -5.12
N ASP A 199 4.62 4.28 -5.15
CA ASP A 199 4.26 3.55 -6.35
C ASP A 199 2.73 3.63 -6.62
N TRP A 200 1.93 3.37 -5.58
CA TRP A 200 0.48 3.49 -5.69
C TRP A 200 -0.20 3.72 -4.34
N ILE A 201 -1.42 4.23 -4.42
CA ILE A 201 -2.36 4.37 -3.29
C ILE A 201 -3.65 3.64 -3.67
N LYS A 202 -4.11 2.70 -2.84
CA LYS A 202 -5.34 1.92 -3.01
C LYS A 202 -6.23 2.02 -1.78
N ALA A 203 -7.55 2.05 -1.99
CA ALA A 203 -8.51 1.74 -0.94
C ALA A 203 -8.72 0.22 -0.89
N VAL A 204 -8.81 -0.35 0.31
CA VAL A 204 -8.98 -1.79 0.53
C VAL A 204 -10.10 -2.07 1.53
N GLN A 205 -10.86 -3.14 1.29
CA GLN A 205 -12.00 -3.50 2.15
C GLN A 205 -11.55 -4.30 3.37
N ASN A 206 -10.56 -5.18 3.22
CA ASN A 206 -9.96 -5.93 4.32
C ASN A 206 -8.46 -5.63 4.35
N GLY A 207 -7.85 -5.69 5.54
CA GLY A 207 -6.39 -5.58 5.65
C GLY A 207 -5.70 -6.62 4.76
N LEU A 208 -4.49 -6.28 4.33
CA LEU A 208 -3.63 -7.16 3.53
C LEU A 208 -3.16 -8.35 4.34
#